data_d6d66cb34e4345d2c6d8e11263b34fa5
#
_entry.id   d6d66cb34e4345d2c6d8e11263b34fa5
#
_cell.length_a   1.000
_cell.length_b   1.000
_cell.length_c   1.000
_cell.angle_alpha   90.00
_cell.angle_beta   90.00
_cell.angle_gamma   90.00
#
_symmetry.space_group_name_H-M   'P 1'
#
loop_
_entity.id
_entity.type
_entity.pdbx_description
1 polymer ?
#
loop_
_entity_poly.entity_id
_entity_poly.type
_entity_poly.pdbx_seq_one_letter_code
_entity_poly.pdbx_strand_id
1 'polypeptide(L)'
;DVKPYTDESVAMGDFLSKKCHVIAATDLRTRQYNKFAGTISALGALPSYDEVHTVLKTLSRNKAAKYLDGDKFSIIGIFPIGAGYLFTNDRKMNTVEALAGKRIATLNYQKDAIHMVNYVNSTVVPSDITNFGGKFNNGSVDICYSPAFAFSAYELYHGLGENGGIIRYQLAQLTMQLLTNTDSFDAKTRQASRNIMFSMFDKALNIVKKHE
;
A
#
# COMPACT_ATOMS: atom_id res chain seq x y z
N ASP A 1 -9.84 -22.33 -3.30
CA ASP A 1 -10.58 -21.69 -2.20
C ASP A 1 -9.89 -20.38 -1.81
N VAL A 2 -10.68 -19.35 -1.49
CA VAL A 2 -10.18 -18.06 -0.98
C VAL A 2 -10.51 -17.97 0.50
N LYS A 3 -9.49 -17.67 1.32
CA LYS A 3 -9.63 -17.47 2.76
C LYS A 3 -9.44 -15.98 3.07
N PRO A 4 -10.46 -15.25 3.55
CA PRO A 4 -10.32 -13.86 3.93
C PRO A 4 -9.62 -13.73 5.29
N TYR A 5 -8.86 -12.63 5.44
CA TYR A 5 -8.18 -12.23 6.67
C TYR A 5 -8.44 -10.76 6.94
N THR A 6 -8.56 -10.40 8.19
CA THR A 6 -8.65 -9.00 8.65
C THR A 6 -7.28 -8.41 8.97
N ASP A 7 -6.26 -9.25 9.13
CA ASP A 7 -4.89 -8.85 9.43
C ASP A 7 -3.92 -9.52 8.46
N GLU A 8 -3.17 -8.72 7.70
CA GLU A 8 -2.16 -9.19 6.75
C GLU A 8 -0.99 -9.93 7.43
N SER A 9 -0.68 -9.66 8.70
CA SER A 9 0.39 -10.36 9.39
C SER A 9 0.02 -11.81 9.68
N VAL A 10 -1.24 -12.05 10.05
CA VAL A 10 -1.79 -13.39 10.24
C VAL A 10 -1.85 -14.14 8.90
N ALA A 11 -2.34 -13.48 7.84
CA ALA A 11 -2.37 -14.04 6.49
C ALA A 11 -0.97 -14.44 6.02
N MET A 12 0.03 -13.57 6.25
CA MET A 12 1.42 -13.84 5.92
C MET A 12 1.99 -15.02 6.73
N GLY A 13 1.65 -15.14 8.02
CA GLY A 13 2.03 -16.27 8.85
C GLY A 13 1.51 -17.60 8.30
N ASP A 14 0.24 -17.63 7.88
CA ASP A 14 -0.37 -18.82 7.26
C ASP A 14 0.28 -19.15 5.90
N PHE A 15 0.59 -18.13 5.09
CA PHE A 15 1.32 -18.31 3.83
C PHE A 15 2.73 -18.88 4.05
N LEU A 16 3.51 -18.30 4.96
CA LEU A 16 4.87 -18.75 5.26
C LEU A 16 4.90 -20.18 5.85
N SER A 17 3.85 -20.57 6.57
CA SER A 17 3.67 -21.95 7.06
C SER A 17 3.05 -22.90 6.04
N LYS A 18 2.96 -22.47 4.75
CA LYS A 18 2.47 -23.26 3.61
C LYS A 18 1.00 -23.71 3.71
N LYS A 19 0.18 -23.02 4.50
CA LYS A 19 -1.28 -23.26 4.54
C LYS A 19 -2.00 -22.65 3.34
N CYS A 20 -1.36 -21.71 2.62
CA CYS A 20 -1.84 -21.09 1.40
C CYS A 20 -0.73 -21.12 0.34
N HIS A 21 -1.09 -21.33 -0.93
CA HIS A 21 -0.15 -21.31 -2.05
C HIS A 21 0.15 -19.89 -2.54
N VAL A 22 -0.82 -18.98 -2.39
CA VAL A 22 -0.75 -17.58 -2.82
C VAL A 22 -1.32 -16.71 -1.72
N ILE A 23 -0.71 -15.57 -1.48
CA ILE A 23 -1.26 -14.50 -0.66
C ILE A 23 -1.47 -13.25 -1.49
N ALA A 24 -2.61 -12.58 -1.31
CA ALA A 24 -2.81 -11.21 -1.73
C ALA A 24 -2.53 -10.30 -0.53
N ALA A 25 -1.51 -9.44 -0.63
CA ALA A 25 -1.15 -8.50 0.43
C ALA A 25 -0.68 -7.17 -0.18
N THR A 26 -0.70 -6.11 0.62
CA THR A 26 -0.19 -4.81 0.20
C THR A 26 1.29 -4.89 -0.15
N ASP A 27 1.72 -4.09 -1.11
CA ASP A 27 3.13 -3.98 -1.49
C ASP A 27 4.01 -3.54 -0.31
N LEU A 28 3.46 -2.79 0.63
CA LEU A 28 4.14 -2.43 1.87
C LEU A 28 4.53 -3.68 2.69
N ARG A 29 3.73 -4.73 2.63
CA ARG A 29 3.99 -6.02 3.30
C ARG A 29 4.89 -6.92 2.47
N THR A 30 4.67 -6.99 1.15
CA THR A 30 5.39 -7.92 0.27
C THR A 30 6.80 -7.45 -0.09
N ARG A 31 7.13 -6.14 0.06
CA ARG A 31 8.45 -5.56 -0.28
C ARG A 31 9.65 -6.25 0.38
N GLN A 32 9.46 -6.86 1.54
CA GLN A 32 10.53 -7.60 2.21
C GLN A 32 10.90 -8.90 1.48
N TYR A 33 10.01 -9.44 0.65
CA TYR A 33 10.18 -10.67 -0.14
C TYR A 33 10.59 -10.38 -1.59
N ASN A 34 10.21 -9.21 -2.11
CA ASN A 34 10.64 -8.71 -3.41
C ASN A 34 10.84 -7.20 -3.35
N LYS A 35 12.10 -6.78 -3.15
CA LYS A 35 12.46 -5.37 -2.99
C LYS A 35 12.18 -4.56 -4.25
N PHE A 36 12.35 -5.16 -5.44
CA PHE A 36 12.12 -4.49 -6.71
C PHE A 36 10.64 -4.12 -6.87
N ALA A 37 9.73 -5.07 -6.66
CA ALA A 37 8.29 -4.78 -6.71
C ALA A 37 7.85 -3.78 -5.62
N GLY A 38 8.54 -3.77 -4.48
CA GLY A 38 8.32 -2.80 -3.41
C GLY A 38 8.69 -1.35 -3.75
N THR A 39 9.42 -1.08 -4.84
CA THR A 39 9.73 0.30 -5.27
C THR A 39 8.55 1.03 -5.91
N ILE A 40 7.51 0.30 -6.32
CA ILE A 40 6.31 0.88 -6.95
C ILE A 40 5.63 1.87 -6.00
N SER A 41 5.56 1.53 -4.71
CA SER A 41 4.95 2.37 -3.67
C SER A 41 5.94 3.26 -2.92
N ALA A 42 7.14 3.45 -3.46
CA ALA A 42 8.07 4.43 -2.88
C ALA A 42 7.46 5.83 -2.92
N LEU A 43 7.63 6.58 -1.84
CA LEU A 43 7.05 7.92 -1.69
C LEU A 43 7.49 8.84 -2.82
N GLY A 44 6.52 9.44 -3.51
CA GLY A 44 6.75 10.34 -4.64
C GLY A 44 7.26 9.68 -5.93
N ALA A 45 7.39 8.35 -6.01
CA ALA A 45 7.99 7.67 -7.16
C ALA A 45 7.09 7.71 -8.41
N LEU A 46 5.79 7.53 -8.23
CA LEU A 46 4.81 7.49 -9.31
C LEU A 46 3.73 8.54 -9.04
N PRO A 47 3.71 9.66 -9.78
CA PRO A 47 2.82 10.79 -9.50
C PRO A 47 1.37 10.57 -9.94
N SER A 48 1.09 9.61 -10.81
CA SER A 48 -0.26 9.38 -11.32
C SER A 48 -0.55 7.91 -11.66
N TYR A 49 -1.83 7.60 -11.92
CA TYR A 49 -2.25 6.28 -12.37
C TYR A 49 -1.77 5.92 -13.77
N ASP A 50 -1.43 6.89 -14.61
CA ASP A 50 -0.88 6.64 -15.95
C ASP A 50 0.54 6.08 -15.86
N GLU A 51 1.37 6.59 -14.95
CA GLU A 51 2.69 6.02 -14.66
C GLU A 51 2.56 4.63 -14.04
N VAL A 52 1.62 4.44 -13.10
CA VAL A 52 1.34 3.10 -12.53
C VAL A 52 0.95 2.12 -13.65
N HIS A 53 0.02 2.50 -14.54
CA HIS A 53 -0.35 1.66 -15.68
C HIS A 53 0.85 1.29 -16.54
N THR A 54 1.70 2.27 -16.88
CA THR A 54 2.89 2.07 -17.72
C THR A 54 3.89 1.13 -17.06
N VAL A 55 4.13 1.30 -15.75
CA VAL A 55 5.00 0.41 -14.96
C VAL A 55 4.42 -0.99 -14.91
N LEU A 56 3.15 -1.16 -14.54
CA LEU A 56 2.54 -2.50 -14.42
C LEU A 56 2.43 -3.20 -15.77
N LYS A 57 2.16 -2.46 -16.87
CA LYS A 57 2.22 -2.97 -18.24
C LYS A 57 3.61 -3.53 -18.59
N THR A 58 4.65 -2.84 -18.14
CA THR A 58 6.02 -3.27 -18.37
C THR A 58 6.35 -4.50 -17.53
N LEU A 59 5.94 -4.52 -16.26
CA LEU A 59 6.17 -5.63 -15.34
C LEU A 59 5.36 -6.89 -15.70
N SER A 60 4.23 -6.76 -16.38
CA SER A 60 3.47 -7.93 -16.85
C SER A 60 4.13 -8.67 -18.02
N ARG A 61 5.13 -8.07 -18.69
CA ARG A 61 5.81 -8.69 -19.81
C ARG A 61 6.80 -9.77 -19.36
N ASN A 62 6.98 -10.82 -20.18
CA ASN A 62 7.87 -11.93 -19.88
C ASN A 62 9.34 -11.48 -19.60
N LYS A 63 9.81 -10.43 -20.28
CA LYS A 63 11.16 -9.87 -20.06
C LYS A 63 11.37 -9.32 -18.64
N ALA A 64 10.29 -8.96 -17.94
CA ALA A 64 10.34 -8.45 -16.57
C ALA A 64 10.29 -9.56 -15.51
N ALA A 65 10.01 -10.81 -15.89
CA ALA A 65 9.90 -11.92 -14.96
C ALA A 65 11.12 -12.04 -14.02
N LYS A 66 12.33 -11.80 -14.53
CA LYS A 66 13.58 -11.82 -13.74
C LYS A 66 13.61 -10.85 -12.55
N TYR A 67 12.77 -9.82 -12.53
CA TYR A 67 12.66 -8.87 -11.42
C TYR A 67 11.59 -9.27 -10.42
N LEU A 68 10.63 -10.09 -10.83
CA LEU A 68 9.48 -10.51 -10.05
C LEU A 68 9.63 -11.94 -9.51
N ASP A 69 10.43 -12.78 -10.19
CA ASP A 69 10.77 -14.13 -9.74
C ASP A 69 12.03 -14.06 -8.87
N GLY A 70 11.93 -14.55 -7.65
CA GLY A 70 13.05 -14.74 -6.75
C GLY A 70 13.26 -16.22 -6.44
N ASP A 71 14.33 -16.54 -5.72
CA ASP A 71 14.69 -17.92 -5.36
C ASP A 71 13.59 -18.61 -4.53
N LYS A 72 13.03 -17.90 -3.56
CA LYS A 72 12.01 -18.45 -2.64
C LYS A 72 10.61 -17.98 -2.95
N PHE A 73 10.45 -16.72 -3.36
CA PHE A 73 9.16 -16.08 -3.55
C PHE A 73 9.10 -15.36 -4.88
N SER A 74 7.93 -15.43 -5.53
CA SER A 74 7.66 -14.75 -6.80
C SER A 74 6.40 -13.89 -6.68
N ILE A 75 6.45 -12.69 -7.28
CA ILE A 75 5.27 -11.85 -7.50
C ILE A 75 4.59 -12.29 -8.80
N ILE A 76 3.39 -12.80 -8.68
CA ILE A 76 2.62 -13.33 -9.80
C ILE A 76 1.44 -12.46 -10.23
N GLY A 77 1.27 -11.32 -9.59
CA GLY A 77 0.26 -10.35 -9.96
C GLY A 77 0.43 -9.06 -9.17
N ILE A 78 0.11 -7.93 -9.80
CA ILE A 78 0.12 -6.60 -9.19
C ILE A 78 -1.09 -5.84 -9.73
N PHE A 79 -1.84 -5.18 -8.86
CA PHE A 79 -2.94 -4.30 -9.25
C PHE A 79 -3.07 -3.10 -8.32
N PRO A 80 -3.57 -1.94 -8.81
CA PRO A 80 -3.67 -0.72 -8.02
C PRO A 80 -4.76 -0.86 -6.95
N ILE A 81 -4.52 -0.29 -5.77
CA ILE A 81 -5.50 -0.15 -4.69
C ILE A 81 -5.71 1.31 -4.27
N GLY A 82 -5.11 2.25 -4.98
CA GLY A 82 -5.31 3.68 -4.81
C GLY A 82 -4.06 4.43 -4.39
N ALA A 83 -4.11 5.74 -4.55
CA ALA A 83 -3.08 6.62 -4.03
C ALA A 83 -3.22 6.80 -2.52
N GLY A 84 -2.10 6.92 -1.82
CA GLY A 84 -2.09 7.31 -0.42
C GLY A 84 -2.20 8.83 -0.26
N TYR A 85 -3.10 9.28 0.60
CA TYR A 85 -3.33 10.67 0.95
C TYR A 85 -3.05 10.91 2.43
N LEU A 86 -2.69 12.14 2.79
CA LEU A 86 -2.60 12.56 4.19
C LEU A 86 -3.94 13.09 4.67
N PHE A 87 -4.41 12.55 5.79
CA PHE A 87 -5.58 12.99 6.53
C PHE A 87 -5.09 13.73 7.77
N THR A 88 -5.53 14.97 7.97
CA THR A 88 -5.09 15.83 9.08
C THR A 88 -6.27 16.31 9.90
N ASN A 89 -6.14 16.42 11.21
CA ASN A 89 -7.18 16.95 12.09
C ASN A 89 -7.24 18.50 12.07
N ASP A 90 -6.31 19.15 11.37
CA ASP A 90 -6.32 20.60 11.11
C ASP A 90 -5.86 20.87 9.67
N ARG A 91 -6.74 21.46 8.84
CA ARG A 91 -6.45 21.82 7.43
C ARG A 91 -5.32 22.83 7.25
N LYS A 92 -4.87 23.49 8.33
CA LYS A 92 -3.68 24.35 8.29
C LYS A 92 -2.37 23.57 8.17
N MET A 93 -2.39 22.25 8.41
CA MET A 93 -1.25 21.36 8.21
C MET A 93 -1.10 21.00 6.71
N ASN A 94 -0.94 21.98 5.85
CA ASN A 94 -0.90 21.84 4.39
C ASN A 94 0.45 22.20 3.77
N THR A 95 1.46 22.45 4.58
CA THR A 95 2.87 22.64 4.15
C THR A 95 3.79 21.73 4.96
N VAL A 96 5.00 21.49 4.43
CA VAL A 96 6.00 20.65 5.12
C VAL A 96 6.36 21.23 6.49
N GLU A 97 6.50 22.53 6.59
CA GLU A 97 6.84 23.23 7.84
C GLU A 97 5.75 23.08 8.91
N ALA A 98 4.47 23.04 8.48
CA ALA A 98 3.34 22.86 9.38
C ALA A 98 3.23 21.43 9.96
N LEU A 99 3.98 20.48 9.40
CA LEU A 99 4.06 19.11 9.92
C LEU A 99 5.00 18.99 11.13
N ALA A 100 5.92 19.94 11.33
CA ALA A 100 6.88 19.88 12.43
C ALA A 100 6.19 19.78 13.78
N GLY A 101 6.64 18.84 14.61
CA GLY A 101 6.08 18.57 15.96
C GLY A 101 4.74 17.82 15.95
N LYS A 102 4.16 17.51 14.79
CA LYS A 102 2.89 16.77 14.71
C LYS A 102 3.12 15.26 14.91
N ARG A 103 2.11 14.59 15.44
CA ARG A 103 2.10 13.14 15.67
C ARG A 103 1.51 12.46 14.44
N ILE A 104 2.29 11.60 13.80
CA ILE A 104 1.87 10.91 12.56
C ILE A 104 1.78 9.41 12.81
N ALA A 105 0.60 8.82 12.58
CA ALA A 105 0.43 7.37 12.59
C ALA A 105 1.28 6.77 11.46
N THR A 106 2.29 5.98 11.82
CA THR A 106 3.25 5.45 10.86
C THR A 106 3.32 3.93 11.00
N LEU A 107 3.19 3.23 9.87
CA LEU A 107 3.22 1.76 9.90
C LEU A 107 4.60 1.27 10.34
N ASN A 108 4.64 0.39 11.35
CA ASN A 108 5.86 -0.10 12.00
C ASN A 108 6.87 -0.73 11.04
N TYR A 109 6.43 -1.29 9.94
CA TYR A 109 7.24 -1.97 8.94
C TYR A 109 7.59 -1.10 7.73
N GLN A 110 7.12 0.17 7.68
CA GLN A 110 7.35 1.10 6.58
C GLN A 110 8.50 2.06 6.92
N LYS A 111 9.73 1.60 6.71
CA LYS A 111 10.95 2.35 7.08
C LYS A 111 11.10 3.68 6.36
N ASP A 112 10.71 3.75 5.09
CA ASP A 112 10.74 4.98 4.29
C ASP A 112 9.79 6.04 4.85
N ALA A 113 8.58 5.67 5.27
CA ALA A 113 7.67 6.59 5.93
C ALA A 113 8.20 7.06 7.30
N ILE A 114 8.81 6.17 8.09
CA ILE A 114 9.46 6.54 9.35
C ILE A 114 10.58 7.58 9.10
N HIS A 115 11.41 7.37 8.07
CA HIS A 115 12.45 8.34 7.70
C HIS A 115 11.86 9.67 7.27
N MET A 116 10.80 9.67 6.44
CA MET A 116 10.13 10.88 6.00
C MET A 116 9.55 11.66 7.18
N VAL A 117 8.84 10.99 8.11
CA VAL A 117 8.26 11.62 9.30
C VAL A 117 9.32 12.30 10.16
N ASN A 118 10.46 11.63 10.37
CA ASN A 118 11.60 12.20 11.09
C ASN A 118 12.23 13.38 10.34
N TYR A 119 12.33 13.29 9.00
CA TYR A 119 12.92 14.35 8.17
C TYR A 119 12.15 15.66 8.24
N VAL A 120 10.83 15.59 8.35
CA VAL A 120 9.96 16.78 8.51
C VAL A 120 9.80 17.21 9.98
N ASN A 121 10.63 16.70 10.89
CA ASN A 121 10.60 16.98 12.32
C ASN A 121 9.25 16.66 13.00
N SER A 122 8.55 15.67 12.50
CA SER A 122 7.32 15.14 13.10
C SER A 122 7.63 13.98 14.05
N THR A 123 6.66 13.59 14.86
CA THR A 123 6.75 12.48 15.78
C THR A 123 6.12 11.22 15.17
N VAL A 124 6.91 10.16 15.04
CA VAL A 124 6.42 8.84 14.65
C VAL A 124 5.56 8.25 15.77
N VAL A 125 4.31 7.93 15.49
CA VAL A 125 3.46 7.12 16.37
C VAL A 125 3.31 5.74 15.74
N PRO A 126 4.00 4.72 16.28
CA PRO A 126 3.99 3.39 15.71
C PRO A 126 2.56 2.84 15.57
N SER A 127 2.21 2.37 14.41
CA SER A 127 0.85 1.91 14.09
C SER A 127 0.88 0.71 13.13
N ASP A 128 -0.26 0.11 12.94
CA ASP A 128 -0.53 -0.92 11.94
C ASP A 128 -1.88 -0.64 11.26
N ILE A 129 -2.24 -1.46 10.26
CA ILE A 129 -3.47 -1.27 9.50
C ILE A 129 -4.74 -1.48 10.33
N THR A 130 -4.66 -2.11 11.49
CA THR A 130 -5.82 -2.37 12.36
C THR A 130 -6.09 -1.25 13.36
N ASN A 131 -5.09 -0.39 13.63
CA ASN A 131 -5.19 0.60 14.72
C ASN A 131 -4.92 2.07 14.31
N PHE A 132 -4.35 2.33 13.11
CA PHE A 132 -4.02 3.70 12.70
C PHE A 132 -5.26 4.62 12.65
N GLY A 133 -6.39 4.11 12.12
CA GLY A 133 -7.64 4.86 12.02
C GLY A 133 -8.21 5.19 13.39
N GLY A 134 -8.23 4.23 14.31
CA GLY A 134 -8.67 4.47 15.70
C GLY A 134 -7.83 5.51 16.43
N LYS A 135 -6.49 5.49 16.23
CA LYS A 135 -5.59 6.51 16.80
C LYS A 135 -5.85 7.90 16.23
N PHE A 136 -6.19 7.99 14.94
CA PHE A 136 -6.57 9.27 14.33
C PHE A 136 -7.92 9.75 14.83
N ASN A 137 -8.93 8.88 14.87
CA ASN A 137 -10.28 9.21 15.29
C ASN A 137 -10.38 9.66 16.76
N ASN A 138 -9.54 9.12 17.64
CA ASN A 138 -9.51 9.49 19.07
C ASN A 138 -8.51 10.60 19.40
N GLY A 139 -7.83 11.20 18.41
CA GLY A 139 -6.87 12.28 18.60
C GLY A 139 -5.52 11.87 19.20
N SER A 140 -5.19 10.58 19.24
CA SER A 140 -3.86 10.11 19.65
C SER A 140 -2.78 10.51 18.65
N VAL A 141 -3.15 10.72 17.38
CA VAL A 141 -2.32 11.29 16.32
C VAL A 141 -3.03 12.46 15.65
N ASP A 142 -2.24 13.35 15.04
CA ASP A 142 -2.73 14.53 14.33
C ASP A 142 -2.90 14.26 12.84
N ILE A 143 -2.17 13.28 12.33
CA ILE A 143 -2.10 12.92 10.91
C ILE A 143 -2.06 11.39 10.78
N CYS A 144 -2.79 10.89 9.77
CA CYS A 144 -2.58 9.55 9.24
C CYS A 144 -2.50 9.60 7.72
N TYR A 145 -2.06 8.50 7.09
CA TYR A 145 -2.05 8.36 5.63
C TYR A 145 -2.68 7.03 5.23
N SER A 146 -3.47 7.09 4.17
CA SER A 146 -4.18 5.90 3.65
C SER A 146 -4.73 6.14 2.25
N PRO A 147 -5.15 5.10 1.53
CA PRO A 147 -5.95 5.26 0.32
C PRO A 147 -7.33 5.87 0.63
N ALA A 148 -7.96 6.46 -0.39
CA ALA A 148 -9.26 7.14 -0.25
C ALA A 148 -10.38 6.23 0.29
N PHE A 149 -10.40 4.94 -0.08
CA PHE A 149 -11.42 4.00 0.41
C PHE A 149 -11.39 3.82 1.95
N ALA A 150 -10.25 4.06 2.57
CA ALA A 150 -10.10 3.97 4.02
C ALA A 150 -10.90 5.07 4.75
N PHE A 151 -11.25 6.17 4.07
CA PHE A 151 -12.06 7.24 4.65
C PHE A 151 -13.36 6.71 5.27
N SER A 152 -14.12 5.93 4.53
CA SER A 152 -15.36 5.32 5.04
C SER A 152 -15.09 4.05 5.86
N ALA A 153 -14.14 3.20 5.42
CA ALA A 153 -13.88 1.90 6.04
C ALA A 153 -13.36 2.02 7.48
N TYR A 154 -12.57 3.07 7.78
CA TYR A 154 -12.04 3.36 9.11
C TYR A 154 -12.67 4.59 9.77
N GLU A 155 -13.77 5.11 9.18
CA GLU A 155 -14.52 6.26 9.70
C GLU A 155 -13.62 7.47 9.98
N LEU A 156 -12.63 7.74 9.10
CA LEU A 156 -11.62 8.78 9.32
C LEU A 156 -12.20 10.19 9.41
N TYR A 157 -13.46 10.37 9.01
CA TYR A 157 -14.19 11.63 9.21
C TYR A 157 -14.33 12.03 10.70
N HIS A 158 -14.28 11.08 11.62
CA HIS A 158 -14.27 11.39 13.06
C HIS A 158 -12.97 12.09 13.46
N GLY A 159 -11.82 11.61 12.96
CA GLY A 159 -10.53 12.24 13.23
C GLY A 159 -10.33 13.58 12.52
N LEU A 160 -10.94 13.75 11.33
CA LEU A 160 -10.95 15.04 10.63
C LEU A 160 -11.74 16.10 11.41
N GLY A 161 -12.89 15.72 11.97
CA GLY A 161 -13.79 16.67 12.61
C GLY A 161 -14.15 17.85 11.68
N GLU A 162 -14.47 18.99 12.26
CA GLU A 162 -14.86 20.20 11.49
C GLU A 162 -13.65 20.97 10.91
N ASN A 163 -12.48 20.85 11.53
CA ASN A 163 -11.29 21.63 11.19
C ASN A 163 -10.29 20.88 10.32
N GLY A 164 -10.44 19.59 10.17
CA GLY A 164 -9.52 18.74 9.43
C GLY A 164 -9.62 18.88 7.91
N GLY A 165 -8.75 18.18 7.23
CA GLY A 165 -8.69 18.15 5.79
C GLY A 165 -7.91 16.98 5.25
N ILE A 166 -8.06 16.74 3.94
CA ILE A 166 -7.32 15.75 3.18
C ILE A 166 -6.40 16.49 2.21
N ILE A 167 -5.10 16.21 2.28
CA ILE A 167 -4.13 16.80 1.37
C ILE A 167 -4.23 16.06 0.04
N ARG A 168 -4.55 16.78 -1.04
CA ARG A 168 -4.77 16.21 -2.39
C ARG A 168 -3.51 15.72 -3.09
N TYR A 169 -2.35 15.89 -2.49
CA TYR A 169 -1.11 15.35 -3.03
C TYR A 169 -1.08 13.83 -2.85
N GLN A 170 -0.86 13.11 -3.95
CA GLN A 170 -0.71 11.65 -3.95
C GLN A 170 0.68 11.29 -3.42
N LEU A 171 0.73 10.89 -2.16
CA LEU A 171 1.99 10.64 -1.45
C LEU A 171 2.73 9.41 -2.02
N ALA A 172 1.99 8.37 -2.36
CA ALA A 172 2.48 7.15 -2.99
C ALA A 172 1.34 6.45 -3.74
N GLN A 173 1.69 5.65 -4.73
CA GLN A 173 0.74 4.75 -5.39
C GLN A 173 0.81 3.37 -4.73
N LEU A 174 -0.27 2.95 -4.11
CA LEU A 174 -0.33 1.67 -3.41
C LEU A 174 -0.83 0.56 -4.33
N THR A 175 -0.25 -0.62 -4.18
CA THR A 175 -0.65 -1.81 -4.94
C THR A 175 -0.93 -2.99 -4.03
N MET A 176 -1.82 -3.86 -4.47
CA MET A 176 -1.95 -5.21 -3.94
C MET A 176 -1.10 -6.14 -4.80
N GLN A 177 -0.37 -7.02 -4.17
CA GLN A 177 0.52 -7.96 -4.84
C GLN A 177 0.14 -9.40 -4.49
N LEU A 178 0.14 -10.26 -5.51
CA LEU A 178 0.02 -11.70 -5.34
C LEU A 178 1.40 -12.30 -5.19
N LEU A 179 1.73 -12.78 -4.00
CA LEU A 179 2.98 -13.44 -3.67
C LEU A 179 2.77 -14.94 -3.58
N THR A 180 3.68 -15.72 -4.15
CA THR A 180 3.70 -17.18 -4.08
C THR A 180 5.09 -17.71 -3.74
N ASN A 181 5.18 -18.95 -3.23
CA ASN A 181 6.44 -19.68 -3.24
C ASN A 181 6.80 -19.99 -4.70
N THR A 182 8.04 -19.72 -5.10
CA THR A 182 8.48 -19.85 -6.50
C THR A 182 8.25 -21.25 -7.06
N ASP A 183 8.46 -22.28 -6.23
CA ASP A 183 8.29 -23.68 -6.61
C ASP A 183 6.83 -24.14 -6.69
N SER A 184 5.87 -23.33 -6.22
CA SER A 184 4.45 -23.72 -6.25
C SER A 184 3.85 -23.72 -7.65
N PHE A 185 4.43 -22.94 -8.57
CA PHE A 185 3.94 -22.81 -9.95
C PHE A 185 5.12 -22.73 -10.93
N ASP A 186 4.96 -23.32 -12.12
CA ASP A 186 5.93 -23.17 -13.18
C ASP A 186 6.00 -21.73 -13.74
N ALA A 187 7.05 -21.41 -14.47
CA ALA A 187 7.27 -20.08 -15.02
C ALA A 187 6.15 -19.63 -15.97
N LYS A 188 5.56 -20.57 -16.72
CA LYS A 188 4.45 -20.29 -17.65
C LYS A 188 3.20 -19.89 -16.89
N THR A 189 2.86 -20.60 -15.83
CA THR A 189 1.71 -20.30 -14.95
C THR A 189 1.89 -18.96 -14.24
N ARG A 190 3.09 -18.68 -13.70
CA ARG A 190 3.40 -17.39 -13.08
C ARG A 190 3.24 -16.22 -14.06
N GLN A 191 3.74 -16.40 -15.30
CA GLN A 191 3.59 -15.40 -16.36
C GLN A 191 2.14 -15.20 -16.80
N ALA A 192 1.37 -16.27 -16.93
CA ALA A 192 -0.05 -16.19 -17.25
C ALA A 192 -0.83 -15.42 -16.18
N SER A 193 -0.54 -15.66 -14.89
CA SER A 193 -1.11 -14.91 -13.78
C SER A 193 -0.83 -13.41 -13.89
N ARG A 194 0.42 -12.99 -14.17
CA ARG A 194 0.79 -11.58 -14.37
C ARG A 194 -0.01 -10.92 -15.49
N ASN A 195 -0.17 -11.63 -16.62
CA ASN A 195 -0.95 -11.12 -17.75
C ASN A 195 -2.42 -10.94 -17.40
N ILE A 196 -3.02 -11.92 -16.72
CA ILE A 196 -4.42 -11.86 -16.27
C ILE A 196 -4.59 -10.70 -15.29
N MET A 197 -3.71 -10.57 -14.30
CA MET A 197 -3.80 -9.47 -13.32
C MET A 197 -3.67 -8.11 -13.97
N PHE A 198 -2.76 -7.94 -14.93
CA PHE A 198 -2.65 -6.69 -15.68
C PHE A 198 -3.90 -6.42 -16.54
N SER A 199 -4.50 -7.43 -17.17
CA SER A 199 -5.74 -7.25 -17.95
C SER A 199 -6.92 -6.75 -17.10
N MET A 200 -6.84 -6.89 -15.77
CA MET A 200 -7.84 -6.39 -14.83
C MET A 200 -7.54 -4.99 -14.29
N PHE A 201 -6.46 -4.33 -14.77
CA PHE A 201 -6.02 -3.03 -14.27
C PHE A 201 -7.13 -1.97 -14.30
N ASP A 202 -7.76 -1.78 -15.44
CA ASP A 202 -8.82 -0.75 -15.59
C ASP A 202 -10.03 -1.04 -14.69
N LYS A 203 -10.37 -2.32 -14.52
CA LYS A 203 -11.44 -2.71 -13.59
C LYS A 203 -11.08 -2.39 -12.15
N ALA A 204 -9.86 -2.68 -11.73
CA ALA A 204 -9.36 -2.35 -10.38
C ALA A 204 -9.32 -0.82 -10.18
N LEU A 205 -8.78 -0.08 -11.16
CA LEU A 205 -8.71 1.38 -11.10
C LEU A 205 -10.10 2.03 -11.05
N ASN A 206 -11.07 1.51 -11.79
CA ASN A 206 -12.44 1.99 -11.74
C ASN A 206 -13.10 1.79 -10.37
N ILE A 207 -12.72 0.75 -9.63
CA ILE A 207 -13.17 0.56 -8.24
C ILE A 207 -12.52 1.61 -7.34
N VAL A 208 -11.21 1.82 -7.47
CA VAL A 208 -10.46 2.86 -6.72
C VAL A 208 -11.08 4.24 -6.91
N LYS A 209 -11.29 4.66 -8.16
CA LYS A 209 -11.82 5.99 -8.51
C LYS A 209 -13.23 6.28 -8.01
N LYS A 210 -13.99 5.27 -7.59
CA LYS A 210 -15.30 5.49 -6.96
C LYS A 210 -15.19 6.04 -5.54
N HIS A 211 -14.04 5.94 -4.93
CA HIS A 211 -13.77 6.38 -3.57
C HIS A 211 -12.95 7.69 -3.51
N GLU A 212 -12.41 8.16 -4.63
CA GLU A 212 -11.68 9.42 -4.79
C GLU A 212 -12.61 10.58 -5.19
#